data_3194b04c28930b08c62870e77e57f852
#
_entry.id   3194b04c28930b08c62870e77e57f852
#
_cell.length_a   1.000
_cell.length_b   1.000
_cell.length_c   1.000
_cell.angle_alpha   90.00
_cell.angle_beta   90.00
_cell.angle_gamma   90.00
#
_symmetry.space_group_name_H-M   'P 1'
#
loop_
_entity.id
_entity.type
_entity.pdbx_description
1 polymer ?
#
loop_
_entity_poly.entity_id
_entity_poly.type
_entity_poly.pdbx_seq_one_letter_code
_entity_poly.pdbx_strand_id
1 'polypeptide(L)'
;KTKPNEIANQPQAPHETSAAVLAPRRGLWQEWLRSLLLFCGASVYVELCLHLCVYRSLDRRAVYLVLFGLLGGTVCTLLTTHLPKIARQIVGVLLVAVQVLFAEVQLMYHAIFGNFMPISQVSMGGNVITNFDSQILYSIGKNIVPILLLLVPLIVTILCLALRKLRVLTVRLKWRQALATLGILLTLLLATMGIMYAGRGKSFSVYKTFTNVNTSTDSSYKSVGMLATTVQELRYMVFGSSGSVIITPSSLGTDTRRLYSSNSYNVIERIDFAKLAESTDDAMRKTTDEYLAQVVPTRKNNYTGLLQDYNLITICAESFCPWFISEELTP
;
A
#
# COMPACT_ATOMS: atom_id res chain seq x y z
N LYS A 1 5.13 70.55 -69.05
CA LYS A 1 6.47 70.27 -68.49
C LYS A 1 6.22 69.41 -67.25
N THR A 2 6.16 68.16 -67.47
CA THR A 2 5.93 67.11 -66.45
C THR A 2 7.27 66.59 -65.92
N LYS A 3 7.45 66.56 -64.61
CA LYS A 3 8.59 65.91 -63.96
C LYS A 3 8.25 64.44 -63.70
N PRO A 4 9.19 63.50 -63.84
CA PRO A 4 8.95 62.09 -63.53
C PRO A 4 9.13 61.83 -62.04
N ASN A 5 8.28 60.95 -61.52
CA ASN A 5 8.35 60.40 -60.16
C ASN A 5 9.55 59.47 -59.98
N GLU A 6 10.41 59.77 -59.03
CA GLU A 6 11.38 58.86 -58.46
C GLU A 6 10.72 57.93 -57.53
N ILE A 7 10.64 56.63 -57.84
CA ILE A 7 10.26 55.56 -56.99
C ILE A 7 11.46 55.18 -56.08
N ALA A 8 11.47 55.61 -54.85
CA ALA A 8 12.48 55.25 -53.89
C ALA A 8 12.39 53.76 -53.61
N ASN A 9 13.48 53.05 -53.89
CA ASN A 9 13.73 51.67 -53.36
C ASN A 9 13.83 51.67 -51.83
N GLN A 10 12.81 51.12 -51.19
CA GLN A 10 12.95 50.70 -49.76
C GLN A 10 13.72 49.38 -49.68
N PRO A 11 14.78 49.27 -48.89
CA PRO A 11 15.44 47.99 -48.66
C PRO A 11 14.48 47.06 -47.84
N GLN A 12 14.16 45.92 -48.47
CA GLN A 12 13.46 44.83 -47.75
C GLN A 12 14.28 44.38 -46.55
N ALA A 13 13.67 44.47 -45.36
CA ALA A 13 14.19 43.89 -44.11
C ALA A 13 14.41 42.36 -44.32
N PRO A 14 15.52 41.81 -43.85
CA PRO A 14 15.77 40.38 -43.99
C PRO A 14 14.73 39.61 -43.22
N HIS A 15 14.14 38.63 -43.88
CA HIS A 15 13.27 37.63 -43.25
C HIS A 15 14.00 36.93 -42.07
N GLU A 16 13.79 37.41 -40.85
CA GLU A 16 14.05 36.66 -39.62
C GLU A 16 13.03 35.51 -39.57
N THR A 17 13.26 34.49 -40.33
CA THR A 17 12.42 33.31 -40.30
C THR A 17 13.28 32.09 -39.98
N SER A 18 12.92 31.37 -38.97
CA SER A 18 13.25 29.95 -38.69
C SER A 18 14.31 29.55 -37.67
N ALA A 19 15.06 30.44 -37.03
CA ALA A 19 15.99 29.95 -36.01
C ALA A 19 15.40 29.90 -34.56
N ALA A 20 14.30 30.61 -34.31
CA ALA A 20 13.72 30.76 -32.95
C ALA A 20 12.76 29.65 -32.48
N VAL A 21 12.35 28.73 -33.36
CA VAL A 21 11.32 27.70 -33.05
C VAL A 21 11.90 26.36 -32.59
N LEU A 22 13.21 26.12 -32.74
CA LEU A 22 13.82 24.80 -32.44
C LEU A 22 14.57 24.71 -31.10
N ALA A 23 14.75 25.80 -30.37
CA ALA A 23 15.49 25.80 -29.09
C ALA A 23 14.79 25.25 -27.81
N PRO A 24 13.44 25.07 -27.74
CA PRO A 24 12.81 24.65 -26.48
C PRO A 24 12.69 23.13 -26.28
N ARG A 25 13.01 22.28 -27.26
CA ARG A 25 12.74 20.84 -27.15
C ARG A 25 13.64 20.10 -26.14
N ARG A 26 14.92 20.41 -26.08
CA ARG A 26 15.88 19.75 -25.16
C ARG A 26 15.61 20.07 -23.71
N GLY A 27 15.18 21.28 -23.38
CA GLY A 27 14.89 21.72 -22.01
C GLY A 27 13.70 20.98 -21.36
N LEU A 28 12.63 20.67 -22.14
CA LEU A 28 11.46 19.97 -21.62
C LEU A 28 11.76 18.51 -21.22
N TRP A 29 12.57 17.80 -22.02
CA TRP A 29 12.96 16.42 -21.69
C TRP A 29 13.88 16.36 -20.47
N GLN A 30 14.79 17.32 -20.33
CA GLN A 30 15.64 17.40 -19.15
C GLN A 30 14.83 17.69 -17.88
N GLU A 31 13.87 18.59 -17.95
CA GLU A 31 13.00 18.88 -16.81
C GLU A 31 12.07 17.72 -16.47
N TRP A 32 11.54 17.04 -17.47
CA TRP A 32 10.77 15.81 -17.28
C TRP A 32 11.62 14.74 -16.56
N LEU A 33 12.84 14.49 -17.03
CA LEU A 33 13.74 13.51 -16.42
C LEU A 33 14.06 13.87 -14.96
N ARG A 34 14.35 15.15 -14.70
CA ARG A 34 14.61 15.62 -13.32
C ARG A 34 13.40 15.43 -12.42
N SER A 35 12.20 15.71 -12.93
CA SER A 35 10.96 15.48 -12.16
C SER A 35 10.71 14.00 -11.90
N LEU A 36 10.96 13.16 -12.90
CA LEU A 36 10.86 11.70 -12.75
C LEU A 36 11.86 11.18 -11.71
N LEU A 37 13.11 11.61 -11.80
CA LEU A 37 14.14 11.23 -10.81
C LEU A 37 13.83 11.73 -9.41
N LEU A 38 13.28 12.94 -9.26
CA LEU A 38 12.88 13.48 -7.96
C LEU A 38 11.79 12.62 -7.33
N PHE A 39 10.69 12.36 -8.04
CA PHE A 39 9.57 11.61 -7.49
C PHE A 39 9.91 10.12 -7.28
N CYS A 40 10.60 9.50 -8.23
CA CYS A 40 11.05 8.11 -8.08
C CYS A 40 12.04 7.97 -6.93
N GLY A 41 13.00 8.90 -6.82
CA GLY A 41 13.97 8.93 -5.74
C GLY A 41 13.31 9.14 -4.37
N ALA A 42 12.36 10.07 -4.28
CA ALA A 42 11.60 10.32 -3.05
C ALA A 42 10.79 9.08 -2.62
N SER A 43 10.02 8.48 -3.55
CA SER A 43 9.18 7.31 -3.23
C SER A 43 10.01 6.08 -2.85
N VAL A 44 11.09 5.78 -3.58
CA VAL A 44 12.00 4.68 -3.25
C VAL A 44 12.69 4.92 -1.90
N TYR A 45 13.10 6.17 -1.63
CA TYR A 45 13.71 6.52 -0.35
C TYR A 45 12.75 6.29 0.82
N VAL A 46 11.50 6.77 0.72
CA VAL A 46 10.48 6.58 1.77
C VAL A 46 10.25 5.09 2.04
N GLU A 47 10.10 4.27 0.99
CA GLU A 47 9.91 2.81 1.12
C GLU A 47 11.08 2.13 1.82
N LEU A 48 12.30 2.40 1.37
CA LEU A 48 13.50 1.79 1.94
C LEU A 48 13.79 2.31 3.36
N CYS A 49 13.59 3.60 3.59
CA CYS A 49 13.81 4.22 4.89
C CYS A 49 12.85 3.65 5.95
N LEU A 50 11.54 3.61 5.64
CA LEU A 50 10.54 3.01 6.53
C LEU A 50 10.88 1.55 6.83
N HIS A 51 11.20 0.76 5.80
CA HIS A 51 11.56 -0.64 5.96
C HIS A 51 12.78 -0.84 6.84
N LEU A 52 13.84 -0.04 6.64
CA LEU A 52 15.06 -0.10 7.44
C LEU A 52 14.84 0.34 8.88
N CYS A 53 14.01 1.37 9.11
CA CYS A 53 13.69 1.84 10.45
C CYS A 53 12.94 0.79 11.27
N VAL A 54 12.07 0.02 10.63
CA VAL A 54 11.25 -1.00 11.30
C VAL A 54 11.99 -2.33 11.42
N TYR A 55 12.47 -2.89 10.31
CA TYR A 55 13.01 -4.25 10.27
C TYR A 55 14.53 -4.33 10.47
N ARG A 56 15.24 -3.20 10.36
CA ARG A 56 16.71 -3.09 10.51
C ARG A 56 17.52 -4.04 9.61
N SER A 57 16.91 -4.57 8.58
CA SER A 57 17.52 -5.51 7.64
C SER A 57 16.92 -5.34 6.26
N LEU A 58 17.73 -5.61 5.23
CA LEU A 58 17.27 -5.70 3.84
C LEU A 58 17.49 -7.13 3.37
N ASP A 59 16.42 -7.79 3.00
CA ASP A 59 16.46 -9.10 2.37
C ASP A 59 16.26 -8.97 0.84
N ARG A 60 16.27 -10.11 0.13
CA ARG A 60 16.06 -10.11 -1.32
C ARG A 60 14.72 -9.52 -1.77
N ARG A 61 13.77 -9.38 -0.87
CA ARG A 61 12.45 -8.78 -1.14
C ARG A 61 12.50 -7.27 -1.26
N ALA A 62 13.59 -6.63 -0.79
CA ALA A 62 13.80 -5.19 -0.95
C ALA A 62 13.75 -4.74 -2.43
N VAL A 63 13.99 -5.64 -3.39
CA VAL A 63 13.79 -5.36 -4.82
C VAL A 63 12.35 -4.93 -5.12
N TYR A 64 11.36 -5.53 -4.46
CA TYR A 64 9.95 -5.15 -4.65
C TYR A 64 9.64 -3.77 -4.09
N LEU A 65 10.26 -3.38 -2.95
CA LEU A 65 10.13 -2.03 -2.39
C LEU A 65 10.63 -0.99 -3.40
N VAL A 66 11.79 -1.25 -4.02
CA VAL A 66 12.34 -0.37 -5.06
C VAL A 66 11.40 -0.31 -6.27
N LEU A 67 10.91 -1.44 -6.76
CA LEU A 67 10.01 -1.49 -7.91
C LEU A 67 8.69 -0.75 -7.65
N PHE A 68 8.05 -0.95 -6.50
CA PHE A 68 6.83 -0.24 -6.13
C PHE A 68 7.09 1.24 -5.82
N GLY A 69 8.25 1.59 -5.25
CA GLY A 69 8.67 2.98 -5.10
C GLY A 69 8.85 3.68 -6.46
N LEU A 70 9.47 3.03 -7.44
CA LEU A 70 9.58 3.53 -8.81
C LEU A 70 8.21 3.70 -9.48
N LEU A 71 7.31 2.74 -9.30
CA LEU A 71 5.92 2.84 -9.77
C LEU A 71 5.22 4.06 -9.15
N GLY A 72 5.29 4.22 -7.82
CA GLY A 72 4.71 5.35 -7.10
C GLY A 72 5.24 6.70 -7.59
N GLY A 73 6.55 6.84 -7.73
CA GLY A 73 7.19 8.05 -8.26
C GLY A 73 6.83 8.34 -9.70
N THR A 74 6.68 7.31 -10.54
CA THR A 74 6.21 7.46 -11.94
C THR A 74 4.76 7.93 -11.99
N VAL A 75 3.89 7.43 -11.12
CA VAL A 75 2.51 7.91 -10.97
C VAL A 75 2.48 9.38 -10.54
N CYS A 76 3.29 9.80 -9.55
CA CYS A 76 3.40 11.20 -9.14
C CYS A 76 3.86 12.11 -10.30
N THR A 77 4.81 11.63 -11.12
CA THR A 77 5.25 12.34 -12.32
C THR A 77 4.11 12.49 -13.32
N LEU A 78 3.35 11.43 -13.56
CA LEU A 78 2.21 11.43 -14.48
C LEU A 78 1.12 12.42 -14.04
N LEU A 79 0.73 12.39 -12.77
CA LEU A 79 -0.27 13.28 -12.18
C LEU A 79 0.11 14.76 -12.30
N THR A 80 1.41 15.07 -12.21
CA THR A 80 1.90 16.45 -12.28
C THR A 80 2.20 16.93 -13.72
N THR A 81 2.17 16.07 -14.73
CA THR A 81 2.65 16.36 -16.08
C THR A 81 1.87 17.50 -16.76
N HIS A 82 0.55 17.52 -16.68
CA HIS A 82 -0.30 18.48 -17.37
C HIS A 82 -0.61 19.76 -16.59
N LEU A 83 -0.16 19.83 -15.34
CA LEU A 83 -0.45 20.96 -14.47
C LEU A 83 0.34 22.21 -14.87
N PRO A 84 -0.23 23.42 -14.73
CA PRO A 84 0.51 24.67 -14.88
C PRO A 84 1.59 24.78 -13.81
N LYS A 85 2.62 25.59 -14.03
CA LYS A 85 3.82 25.68 -13.19
C LYS A 85 3.52 25.71 -11.67
N ILE A 86 2.68 26.65 -11.23
CA ILE A 86 2.38 26.84 -9.81
C ILE A 86 1.66 25.61 -9.24
N ALA A 87 0.61 25.16 -9.92
CA ALA A 87 -0.12 23.97 -9.49
C ALA A 87 0.77 22.72 -9.48
N ARG A 88 1.69 22.58 -10.45
CA ARG A 88 2.65 21.48 -10.52
C ARG A 88 3.60 21.47 -9.33
N GLN A 89 4.06 22.64 -8.89
CA GLN A 89 4.92 22.77 -7.72
C GLN A 89 4.16 22.43 -6.43
N ILE A 90 2.97 23.00 -6.25
CA ILE A 90 2.14 22.75 -5.06
C ILE A 90 1.75 21.27 -4.97
N VAL A 91 1.19 20.71 -6.04
CA VAL A 91 0.77 19.31 -6.09
C VAL A 91 1.98 18.38 -5.94
N GLY A 92 3.12 18.73 -6.55
CA GLY A 92 4.34 17.94 -6.41
C GLY A 92 4.84 17.86 -4.98
N VAL A 93 4.88 18.99 -4.25
CA VAL A 93 5.24 19.00 -2.81
C VAL A 93 4.19 18.24 -2.01
N LEU A 94 2.90 18.44 -2.30
CA LEU A 94 1.82 17.76 -1.58
C LEU A 94 1.88 16.23 -1.74
N LEU A 95 2.16 15.73 -2.94
CA LEU A 95 2.29 14.28 -3.18
C LEU A 95 3.44 13.67 -2.37
N VAL A 96 4.60 14.35 -2.33
CA VAL A 96 5.72 13.90 -1.49
C VAL A 96 5.39 14.02 0.00
N ALA A 97 4.77 15.12 0.42
CA ALA A 97 4.36 15.33 1.81
C ALA A 97 3.37 14.27 2.29
N VAL A 98 2.39 13.90 1.46
CA VAL A 98 1.42 12.83 1.79
C VAL A 98 2.12 11.48 1.96
N GLN A 99 3.08 11.13 1.08
CA GLN A 99 3.83 9.88 1.21
C GLN A 99 4.66 9.87 2.49
N VAL A 100 5.37 10.97 2.80
CA VAL A 100 6.19 11.10 4.01
C VAL A 100 5.31 11.02 5.26
N LEU A 101 4.24 11.81 5.32
CA LEU A 101 3.31 11.84 6.46
C LEU A 101 2.69 10.45 6.69
N PHE A 102 2.28 9.77 5.62
CA PHE A 102 1.72 8.43 5.74
C PHE A 102 2.76 7.44 6.26
N ALA A 103 4.01 7.52 5.80
CA ALA A 103 5.10 6.70 6.33
C ALA A 103 5.41 6.98 7.82
N GLU A 104 5.35 8.25 8.25
CA GLU A 104 5.52 8.62 9.65
C GLU A 104 4.40 8.09 10.53
N VAL A 105 3.15 8.18 10.08
CA VAL A 105 1.99 7.60 10.78
C VAL A 105 2.17 6.09 10.91
N GLN A 106 2.60 5.41 9.84
CA GLN A 106 2.84 3.97 9.88
C GLN A 106 3.99 3.59 10.81
N LEU A 107 5.08 4.38 10.82
CA LEU A 107 6.21 4.19 11.73
C LEU A 107 5.76 4.32 13.20
N MET A 108 4.97 5.36 13.51
CA MET A 108 4.47 5.59 14.87
C MET A 108 3.48 4.51 15.30
N TYR A 109 2.56 4.14 14.41
CA TYR A 109 1.61 3.08 14.70
C TYR A 109 2.32 1.75 14.98
N HIS A 110 3.31 1.41 14.16
CA HIS A 110 4.12 0.20 14.37
C HIS A 110 4.93 0.27 15.69
N ALA A 111 5.46 1.42 16.05
CA ALA A 111 6.21 1.59 17.30
C ALA A 111 5.35 1.40 18.55
N ILE A 112 4.04 1.68 18.47
CA ILE A 112 3.09 1.56 19.58
C ILE A 112 2.45 0.17 19.62
N PHE A 113 1.99 -0.33 18.47
CA PHE A 113 1.14 -1.53 18.38
C PHE A 113 1.88 -2.77 17.85
N GLY A 114 3.14 -2.65 17.42
CA GLY A 114 3.93 -3.76 16.87
C GLY A 114 3.45 -4.27 15.50
N ASN A 115 2.53 -3.56 14.85
CA ASN A 115 1.99 -3.89 13.52
C ASN A 115 1.71 -2.60 12.74
N PHE A 116 1.56 -2.68 11.41
CA PHE A 116 1.15 -1.54 10.60
C PHE A 116 -0.36 -1.34 10.61
N MET A 117 -0.77 -0.07 10.49
CA MET A 117 -2.18 0.32 10.49
C MET A 117 -2.83 -0.01 9.14
N PRO A 118 -3.86 -0.88 9.12
CA PRO A 118 -4.66 -1.08 7.91
C PRO A 118 -5.44 0.19 7.55
N ILE A 119 -5.62 0.46 6.26
CA ILE A 119 -6.38 1.64 5.79
C ILE A 119 -7.82 1.64 6.33
N SER A 120 -8.42 0.47 6.48
CA SER A 120 -9.76 0.34 7.07
C SER A 120 -9.88 0.91 8.49
N GLN A 121 -8.77 1.01 9.22
CA GLN A 121 -8.74 1.54 10.60
C GLN A 121 -8.42 3.04 10.66
N VAL A 122 -8.16 3.71 9.54
CA VAL A 122 -7.87 5.16 9.50
C VAL A 122 -9.02 5.98 10.09
N SER A 123 -10.27 5.54 9.91
CA SER A 123 -11.44 6.18 10.52
C SER A 123 -11.44 6.18 12.06
N MET A 124 -10.71 5.24 12.67
CA MET A 124 -10.57 5.14 14.14
C MET A 124 -9.42 6.01 14.67
N GLY A 125 -8.65 6.65 13.79
CA GLY A 125 -7.46 7.44 14.16
C GLY A 125 -7.72 8.53 15.18
N GLY A 126 -8.89 9.17 15.17
CA GLY A 126 -9.29 10.14 16.19
C GLY A 126 -9.29 9.57 17.61
N ASN A 127 -9.83 8.38 17.78
CA ASN A 127 -9.88 7.69 19.08
C ASN A 127 -8.47 7.26 19.54
N VAL A 128 -7.58 6.93 18.61
CA VAL A 128 -6.18 6.57 18.93
C VAL A 128 -5.44 7.79 19.47
N ILE A 129 -5.60 8.96 18.85
CA ILE A 129 -4.94 10.19 19.29
C ILE A 129 -5.37 10.59 20.69
N THR A 130 -6.67 10.49 21.01
CA THR A 130 -7.20 10.90 22.30
C THR A 130 -6.90 9.94 23.44
N ASN A 131 -6.80 8.64 23.16
CA ASN A 131 -6.60 7.61 24.20
C ASN A 131 -5.13 7.22 24.40
N PHE A 132 -4.24 7.57 23.46
CA PHE A 132 -2.82 7.18 23.48
C PHE A 132 -1.87 8.37 23.36
N ASP A 133 -2.27 9.56 23.80
CA ASP A 133 -1.49 10.79 23.69
C ASP A 133 -0.09 10.69 24.34
N SER A 134 -0.01 10.16 25.54
CA SER A 134 1.24 9.96 26.28
C SER A 134 2.15 8.93 25.60
N GLN A 135 1.60 7.84 25.09
CA GLN A 135 2.33 6.83 24.34
C GLN A 135 2.85 7.36 23.00
N ILE A 136 2.06 8.23 22.34
CA ILE A 136 2.47 8.91 21.10
C ILE A 136 3.66 9.83 21.36
N LEU A 137 3.59 10.67 22.40
CA LEU A 137 4.68 11.58 22.78
C LEU A 137 5.95 10.82 23.14
N TYR A 138 5.84 9.74 23.91
CA TYR A 138 6.98 8.88 24.24
C TYR A 138 7.58 8.25 22.98
N SER A 139 6.74 7.72 22.07
CA SER A 139 7.17 7.10 20.83
C SER A 139 7.84 8.07 19.88
N ILE A 140 7.36 9.32 19.80
CA ILE A 140 8.03 10.40 19.04
C ILE A 140 9.44 10.63 19.59
N GLY A 141 9.59 10.78 20.90
CA GLY A 141 10.90 10.98 21.52
C GLY A 141 11.87 9.85 21.23
N LYS A 142 11.40 8.58 21.30
CA LYS A 142 12.21 7.39 21.03
C LYS A 142 12.58 7.23 19.55
N ASN A 143 11.72 7.68 18.63
CA ASN A 143 11.87 7.50 17.19
C ASN A 143 12.20 8.80 16.45
N ILE A 144 12.76 9.80 17.14
CA ILE A 144 13.07 11.11 16.53
C ILE A 144 14.00 11.00 15.33
N VAL A 145 15.00 10.12 15.37
CA VAL A 145 15.95 9.92 14.26
C VAL A 145 15.25 9.31 13.03
N PRO A 146 14.48 8.20 13.12
CA PRO A 146 13.64 7.72 12.03
C PRO A 146 12.71 8.77 11.43
N ILE A 147 12.04 9.58 12.25
CA ILE A 147 11.15 10.66 11.79
C ILE A 147 11.94 11.69 10.98
N LEU A 148 13.08 12.16 11.48
CA LEU A 148 13.93 13.11 10.75
C LEU A 148 14.46 12.55 9.44
N LEU A 149 14.78 11.24 9.40
CA LEU A 149 15.18 10.57 8.16
C LEU A 149 14.04 10.51 7.14
N LEU A 150 12.81 10.21 7.57
CA LEU A 150 11.65 10.18 6.67
C LEU A 150 11.30 11.57 6.11
N LEU A 151 11.61 12.66 6.80
CA LEU A 151 11.41 14.03 6.30
C LEU A 151 12.38 14.44 5.19
N VAL A 152 13.50 13.74 5.01
CA VAL A 152 14.53 14.09 4.02
C VAL A 152 13.98 14.29 2.60
N PRO A 153 13.13 13.40 2.02
CA PRO A 153 12.61 13.60 0.67
C PRO A 153 11.77 14.87 0.52
N LEU A 154 11.03 15.25 1.55
CA LEU A 154 10.24 16.47 1.56
C LEU A 154 11.14 17.70 1.58
N ILE A 155 12.15 17.71 2.45
CA ILE A 155 13.15 18.78 2.53
C ILE A 155 13.88 18.93 1.19
N VAL A 156 14.35 17.82 0.60
CA VAL A 156 15.02 17.82 -0.71
C VAL A 156 14.11 18.37 -1.79
N THR A 157 12.83 17.98 -1.80
CA THR A 157 11.85 18.50 -2.78
C THR A 157 11.68 20.01 -2.67
N ILE A 158 11.53 20.53 -1.44
CA ILE A 158 11.39 21.97 -1.19
C ILE A 158 12.69 22.71 -1.59
N LEU A 159 13.86 22.18 -1.25
CA LEU A 159 15.15 22.75 -1.64
C LEU A 159 15.33 22.76 -3.16
N CYS A 160 14.94 21.68 -3.86
CA CYS A 160 14.98 21.64 -5.33
C CYS A 160 14.11 22.71 -5.97
N LEU A 161 12.98 23.06 -5.37
CA LEU A 161 12.12 24.15 -5.82
C LEU A 161 12.70 25.53 -5.48
N ALA A 162 13.27 25.71 -4.30
CA ALA A 162 13.91 26.94 -3.87
C ALA A 162 15.15 27.25 -4.71
N LEU A 163 15.94 26.24 -5.05
CA LEU A 163 17.10 26.35 -5.93
C LEU A 163 16.65 26.42 -7.40
N ARG A 164 16.18 27.58 -7.82
CA ARG A 164 15.68 27.85 -9.20
C ARG A 164 16.62 27.36 -10.31
N LYS A 165 17.92 27.19 -10.03
CA LYS A 165 18.96 26.68 -10.93
C LYS A 165 18.69 25.24 -11.39
N LEU A 166 18.04 24.41 -10.55
CA LEU A 166 17.76 23.00 -10.84
C LEU A 166 16.60 22.81 -11.82
N ARG A 167 15.76 23.82 -12.04
CA ARG A 167 14.63 23.81 -12.98
C ARG A 167 13.80 22.52 -12.85
N VAL A 168 13.35 22.19 -11.65
CA VAL A 168 12.46 21.05 -11.37
C VAL A 168 11.05 21.58 -11.20
N LEU A 169 10.07 20.93 -11.80
CA LEU A 169 8.63 21.30 -11.73
C LEU A 169 8.34 22.75 -12.19
N THR A 170 9.17 23.31 -13.07
CA THR A 170 9.09 24.73 -13.45
C THR A 170 8.26 24.99 -14.71
N VAL A 171 8.05 23.99 -15.56
CA VAL A 171 7.37 24.12 -16.85
C VAL A 171 6.28 23.05 -16.98
N ARG A 172 5.16 23.43 -17.63
CA ARG A 172 4.12 22.46 -18.02
C ARG A 172 4.69 21.51 -19.07
N LEU A 173 4.61 20.20 -18.82
CA LEU A 173 5.05 19.18 -19.77
C LEU A 173 3.97 18.96 -20.83
N LYS A 174 4.40 18.47 -21.99
CA LYS A 174 3.51 18.18 -23.13
C LYS A 174 3.06 16.72 -23.11
N TRP A 175 2.06 16.39 -23.92
CA TRP A 175 1.50 15.05 -24.05
C TRP A 175 2.55 13.97 -24.38
N ARG A 176 3.64 14.30 -25.08
CA ARG A 176 4.74 13.37 -25.40
C ARG A 176 5.45 12.87 -24.15
N GLN A 177 5.70 13.74 -23.20
CA GLN A 177 6.28 13.36 -21.89
C GLN A 177 5.29 12.55 -21.06
N ALA A 178 3.99 12.85 -21.13
CA ALA A 178 2.96 12.05 -20.50
C ALA A 178 2.90 10.62 -21.06
N LEU A 179 2.95 10.47 -22.38
CA LEU A 179 3.00 9.16 -23.03
C LEU A 179 4.28 8.40 -22.69
N ALA A 180 5.43 9.08 -22.65
CA ALA A 180 6.68 8.45 -22.20
C ALA A 180 6.58 7.97 -20.74
N THR A 181 6.01 8.79 -19.86
CA THR A 181 5.78 8.41 -18.44
C THR A 181 4.83 7.22 -18.33
N LEU A 182 3.74 7.23 -19.12
CA LEU A 182 2.79 6.11 -19.17
C LEU A 182 3.46 4.83 -19.69
N GLY A 183 4.30 4.94 -20.73
CA GLY A 183 5.09 3.82 -21.24
C GLY A 183 6.02 3.23 -20.17
N ILE A 184 6.74 4.08 -19.43
CA ILE A 184 7.59 3.64 -18.32
C ILE A 184 6.73 2.97 -17.23
N LEU A 185 5.60 3.57 -16.88
CA LEU A 185 4.68 3.02 -15.86
C LEU A 185 4.20 1.62 -16.24
N LEU A 186 3.74 1.43 -17.47
CA LEU A 186 3.27 0.14 -17.97
C LEU A 186 4.40 -0.89 -18.01
N THR A 187 5.59 -0.51 -18.46
CA THR A 187 6.76 -1.39 -18.51
C THR A 187 7.16 -1.83 -17.09
N LEU A 188 7.25 -0.89 -16.15
CA LEU A 188 7.55 -1.20 -14.75
C LEU A 188 6.48 -2.09 -14.11
N LEU A 189 5.20 -1.82 -14.39
CA LEU A 189 4.09 -2.63 -13.88
C LEU A 189 4.17 -4.07 -14.40
N LEU A 190 4.34 -4.24 -15.72
CA LEU A 190 4.47 -5.56 -16.34
C LEU A 190 5.71 -6.31 -15.83
N ALA A 191 6.85 -5.62 -15.71
CA ALA A 191 8.07 -6.20 -15.16
C ALA A 191 7.88 -6.64 -13.70
N THR A 192 7.28 -5.79 -12.86
CA THR A 192 7.03 -6.10 -11.44
C THR A 192 6.08 -7.30 -11.31
N MET A 193 4.97 -7.31 -12.04
CA MET A 193 4.02 -8.43 -12.04
C MET A 193 4.65 -9.71 -12.60
N GLY A 194 5.45 -9.61 -13.65
CA GLY A 194 6.18 -10.74 -14.25
C GLY A 194 7.18 -11.38 -13.27
N ILE A 195 7.97 -10.56 -12.56
CA ILE A 195 8.93 -11.03 -11.54
C ILE A 195 8.18 -11.70 -10.38
N MET A 196 7.07 -11.08 -9.91
CA MET A 196 6.24 -11.67 -8.85
C MET A 196 5.63 -13.01 -9.29
N TYR A 197 5.08 -13.06 -10.49
CA TYR A 197 4.47 -14.27 -11.07
C TYR A 197 5.47 -15.41 -11.27
N ALA A 198 6.67 -15.11 -11.71
CA ALA A 198 7.76 -16.09 -11.83
C ALA A 198 8.10 -16.76 -10.48
N GLY A 199 7.91 -16.03 -9.37
CA GLY A 199 8.12 -16.54 -8.01
C GLY A 199 6.94 -17.31 -7.39
N ARG A 200 5.80 -17.47 -8.09
CA ARG A 200 4.52 -17.99 -7.50
C ARG A 200 4.58 -19.39 -6.90
N GLY A 201 5.52 -20.23 -7.35
CA GLY A 201 5.66 -21.61 -6.89
C GLY A 201 6.31 -21.77 -5.51
N LYS A 202 6.89 -20.71 -4.93
CA LYS A 202 7.55 -20.76 -3.63
C LYS A 202 6.51 -20.70 -2.50
N SER A 203 6.79 -21.39 -1.37
CA SER A 203 5.88 -21.48 -0.21
C SER A 203 5.53 -20.10 0.37
N PHE A 204 6.49 -19.16 0.40
CA PHE A 204 6.30 -17.77 0.85
C PHE A 204 6.48 -16.80 -0.32
N SER A 205 5.71 -17.00 -1.37
CA SER A 205 5.77 -16.20 -2.59
C SER A 205 5.22 -14.80 -2.36
N VAL A 206 5.95 -13.78 -2.81
CA VAL A 206 5.48 -12.38 -2.82
C VAL A 206 4.19 -12.24 -3.65
N TYR A 207 4.04 -13.03 -4.71
CA TYR A 207 2.82 -13.10 -5.50
C TYR A 207 1.61 -13.50 -4.64
N LYS A 208 1.75 -14.54 -3.82
CA LYS A 208 0.67 -14.98 -2.91
C LYS A 208 0.37 -13.93 -1.85
N THR A 209 1.40 -13.29 -1.28
CA THR A 209 1.24 -12.19 -0.31
C THR A 209 0.46 -11.02 -0.92
N PHE A 210 0.78 -10.65 -2.17
CA PHE A 210 0.13 -9.55 -2.87
C PHE A 210 -1.30 -9.88 -3.36
N THR A 211 -1.59 -11.13 -3.68
CA THR A 211 -2.93 -11.55 -4.18
C THR A 211 -3.86 -12.03 -3.08
N ASN A 212 -3.35 -12.42 -1.91
CA ASN A 212 -4.13 -13.02 -0.84
C ASN A 212 -4.58 -11.97 0.18
N VAL A 213 -5.89 -11.89 0.43
CA VAL A 213 -6.51 -10.95 1.39
C VAL A 213 -6.16 -11.28 2.85
N ASN A 214 -5.89 -12.54 3.14
CA ASN A 214 -5.66 -13.04 4.50
C ASN A 214 -4.19 -12.91 4.97
N THR A 215 -3.36 -12.19 4.22
CA THR A 215 -1.99 -11.93 4.64
C THR A 215 -1.99 -10.82 5.69
N SER A 216 -1.27 -11.01 6.80
CA SER A 216 -1.14 -9.95 7.81
C SER A 216 -0.53 -8.69 7.18
N THR A 217 -0.99 -7.52 7.62
CA THR A 217 -0.52 -6.21 7.14
C THR A 217 1.00 -6.12 7.28
N ASP A 218 1.58 -6.56 8.39
CA ASP A 218 3.04 -6.59 8.60
C ASP A 218 3.78 -7.44 7.55
N SER A 219 3.29 -8.64 7.25
CA SER A 219 3.88 -9.49 6.21
C SER A 219 3.82 -8.86 4.82
N SER A 220 2.76 -8.10 4.51
CA SER A 220 2.61 -7.35 3.27
C SER A 220 3.61 -6.20 3.21
N TYR A 221 3.71 -5.38 4.26
CA TYR A 221 4.71 -4.30 4.34
C TYR A 221 6.13 -4.82 4.21
N LYS A 222 6.47 -5.93 4.87
CA LYS A 222 7.78 -6.57 4.78
C LYS A 222 8.11 -7.09 3.38
N SER A 223 7.10 -7.55 2.64
CA SER A 223 7.29 -8.24 1.36
C SER A 223 7.20 -7.33 0.14
N VAL A 224 6.27 -6.39 0.14
CA VAL A 224 5.96 -5.54 -1.03
C VAL A 224 6.06 -4.04 -0.74
N GLY A 225 6.17 -3.64 0.53
CA GLY A 225 6.31 -2.26 0.95
C GLY A 225 4.97 -1.55 1.21
N MET A 226 5.08 -0.30 1.63
CA MET A 226 3.96 0.55 2.03
C MET A 226 3.03 0.85 0.85
N LEU A 227 3.57 1.36 -0.27
CA LEU A 227 2.75 1.78 -1.42
C LEU A 227 1.96 0.61 -2.02
N ALA A 228 2.60 -0.55 -2.18
CA ALA A 228 1.93 -1.73 -2.72
C ALA A 228 0.82 -2.24 -1.80
N THR A 229 1.08 -2.31 -0.50
CA THR A 229 0.08 -2.72 0.50
C THR A 229 -1.08 -1.74 0.53
N THR A 230 -0.81 -0.43 0.51
CA THR A 230 -1.84 0.62 0.43
C THR A 230 -2.74 0.46 -0.78
N VAL A 231 -2.17 0.23 -1.97
CA VAL A 231 -2.96 -0.01 -3.20
C VAL A 231 -3.78 -1.29 -3.10
N GLN A 232 -3.23 -2.35 -2.51
CA GLN A 232 -3.92 -3.60 -2.28
C GLN A 232 -5.12 -3.42 -1.34
N GLU A 233 -4.94 -2.75 -0.21
CA GLU A 233 -6.01 -2.47 0.76
C GLU A 233 -7.10 -1.58 0.16
N LEU A 234 -6.73 -0.52 -0.58
CA LEU A 234 -7.69 0.33 -1.30
C LEU A 234 -8.50 -0.48 -2.33
N ARG A 235 -7.84 -1.37 -3.07
CA ARG A 235 -8.53 -2.26 -3.99
C ARG A 235 -9.57 -3.10 -3.28
N TYR A 236 -9.25 -3.68 -2.13
CA TYR A 236 -10.19 -4.48 -1.33
C TYR A 236 -11.33 -3.63 -0.76
N MET A 237 -11.03 -2.41 -0.35
CA MET A 237 -12.06 -1.50 0.17
C MET A 237 -13.08 -1.10 -0.90
N VAL A 238 -12.63 -0.91 -2.15
CA VAL A 238 -13.50 -0.47 -3.27
C VAL A 238 -14.23 -1.63 -3.93
N PHE A 239 -13.56 -2.76 -4.16
CA PHE A 239 -14.10 -3.89 -4.93
C PHE A 239 -14.53 -5.07 -4.06
N GLY A 240 -14.43 -4.94 -2.74
CA GLY A 240 -14.63 -6.04 -1.81
C GLY A 240 -13.47 -7.05 -1.85
N SER A 241 -13.34 -7.81 -0.79
CA SER A 241 -12.42 -8.94 -0.78
C SER A 241 -13.03 -10.08 -1.58
N SER A 242 -12.54 -10.34 -2.77
CA SER A 242 -12.81 -11.61 -3.49
C SER A 242 -12.11 -12.81 -2.81
N GLY A 243 -11.58 -12.60 -1.62
CA GLY A 243 -11.09 -13.61 -0.72
C GLY A 243 -12.22 -14.08 0.18
N SER A 244 -13.23 -14.72 -0.38
CA SER A 244 -13.76 -15.86 0.33
C SER A 244 -12.52 -16.67 0.76
N VAL A 245 -12.34 -16.88 2.05
CA VAL A 245 -11.63 -18.07 2.49
C VAL A 245 -12.25 -19.15 1.62
N ILE A 246 -11.55 -19.57 0.55
CA ILE A 246 -11.88 -20.81 -0.11
C ILE A 246 -11.40 -21.84 0.92
N ILE A 247 -12.21 -22.00 1.96
CA ILE A 247 -12.34 -23.27 2.61
C ILE A 247 -12.89 -24.11 1.47
N THR A 248 -11.99 -24.78 0.75
CA THR A 248 -12.39 -25.76 -0.23
C THR A 248 -13.24 -26.71 0.57
N PRO A 249 -14.56 -26.74 0.42
CA PRO A 249 -15.33 -27.82 0.98
C PRO A 249 -14.68 -29.04 0.35
N SER A 250 -14.06 -29.88 1.16
CA SER A 250 -13.79 -31.23 0.69
C SER A 250 -15.10 -31.66 0.05
N SER A 251 -15.06 -32.14 -1.17
CA SER A 251 -16.09 -32.36 -2.14
C SER A 251 -17.27 -33.30 -1.71
N LEU A 252 -17.66 -33.26 -0.47
CA LEU A 252 -18.78 -33.94 0.14
C LEU A 252 -19.84 -32.90 0.49
N GLY A 253 -20.68 -32.55 -0.46
CA GLY A 253 -21.92 -31.81 -0.24
C GLY A 253 -22.96 -32.58 0.58
N THR A 254 -22.54 -33.24 1.63
CA THR A 254 -23.41 -34.11 2.48
C THR A 254 -23.35 -33.57 3.90
N ASP A 255 -24.50 -33.29 4.49
CA ASP A 255 -24.65 -32.96 5.90
C ASP A 255 -23.92 -34.03 6.75
N THR A 256 -22.80 -33.63 7.33
CA THR A 256 -21.92 -34.53 8.09
C THR A 256 -22.59 -35.14 9.30
N ARG A 257 -23.66 -34.51 9.85
CA ARG A 257 -24.46 -35.07 10.97
C ARG A 257 -25.09 -36.41 10.62
N ARG A 258 -25.45 -36.63 9.34
CA ARG A 258 -26.03 -37.89 8.89
C ARG A 258 -25.02 -39.02 8.71
N LEU A 259 -23.73 -38.65 8.60
CA LEU A 259 -22.67 -39.62 8.37
C LEU A 259 -21.97 -40.07 9.65
N TYR A 260 -22.05 -39.28 10.73
CA TYR A 260 -21.34 -39.55 11.97
C TYR A 260 -22.30 -39.79 13.13
N SER A 261 -22.15 -40.90 13.82
CA SER A 261 -22.94 -41.24 14.99
C SER A 261 -22.54 -40.37 16.17
N SER A 262 -23.51 -39.75 16.85
CA SER A 262 -23.30 -38.96 18.07
C SER A 262 -22.78 -39.83 19.24
N ASN A 263 -22.89 -41.16 19.18
CA ASN A 263 -22.30 -42.04 20.19
C ASN A 263 -20.78 -42.06 20.14
N SER A 264 -20.18 -41.94 18.93
CA SER A 264 -18.72 -42.02 18.70
C SER A 264 -18.05 -40.73 18.38
N TYR A 265 -18.82 -39.71 17.99
CA TYR A 265 -18.32 -38.42 17.50
C TYR A 265 -18.98 -37.25 18.23
N ASN A 266 -18.29 -36.12 18.32
CA ASN A 266 -18.77 -34.89 18.91
C ASN A 266 -19.64 -34.11 17.90
N VAL A 267 -20.84 -34.60 17.62
CA VAL A 267 -21.80 -33.98 16.71
C VAL A 267 -22.62 -32.92 17.46
N ILE A 268 -22.80 -31.75 16.85
CA ILE A 268 -23.69 -30.70 17.37
C ILE A 268 -25.10 -30.97 16.89
N GLU A 269 -25.93 -31.65 17.73
CA GLU A 269 -27.28 -32.06 17.35
C GLU A 269 -28.31 -30.93 17.43
N ARG A 270 -28.09 -29.92 18.30
CA ARG A 270 -29.05 -28.86 18.58
C ARG A 270 -29.18 -27.81 17.48
N ILE A 271 -28.18 -27.68 16.60
CA ILE A 271 -28.12 -26.64 15.57
C ILE A 271 -28.07 -27.29 14.21
N ASP A 272 -29.01 -26.95 13.35
CA ASP A 272 -29.03 -27.34 11.94
C ASP A 272 -28.42 -26.25 11.07
N PHE A 273 -27.10 -26.30 10.90
CA PHE A 273 -26.36 -25.32 10.12
C PHE A 273 -26.78 -25.31 8.64
N ALA A 274 -27.12 -26.46 8.05
CA ALA A 274 -27.57 -26.53 6.67
C ALA A 274 -28.90 -25.75 6.51
N LYS A 275 -29.84 -25.95 7.44
CA LYS A 275 -31.10 -25.22 7.43
C LYS A 275 -30.93 -23.72 7.72
N LEU A 276 -30.00 -23.37 8.59
CA LEU A 276 -29.66 -21.96 8.84
C LEU A 276 -29.09 -21.29 7.58
N ALA A 277 -28.21 -21.97 6.85
CA ALA A 277 -27.66 -21.47 5.60
C ALA A 277 -28.73 -21.22 4.53
N GLU A 278 -29.79 -22.07 4.48
CA GLU A 278 -30.91 -21.87 3.55
C GLU A 278 -31.84 -20.71 3.95
N SER A 279 -31.90 -20.42 5.26
CA SER A 279 -32.85 -19.42 5.81
C SER A 279 -32.28 -18.01 5.95
N THR A 280 -31.00 -17.80 5.66
CA THR A 280 -30.35 -16.48 5.82
C THR A 280 -30.09 -15.79 4.48
N ASP A 281 -30.41 -14.49 4.41
CA ASP A 281 -30.11 -13.63 3.26
C ASP A 281 -28.70 -13.00 3.36
N ASP A 282 -28.04 -13.09 4.53
CA ASP A 282 -26.70 -12.58 4.76
C ASP A 282 -25.67 -13.54 4.16
N ALA A 283 -24.97 -13.09 3.12
CA ALA A 283 -23.98 -13.88 2.40
C ALA A 283 -22.84 -14.41 3.30
N MET A 284 -22.41 -13.64 4.31
CA MET A 284 -21.34 -14.06 5.22
C MET A 284 -21.83 -15.15 6.18
N ARG A 285 -23.03 -14.98 6.75
CA ARG A 285 -23.65 -15.98 7.60
C ARG A 285 -23.90 -17.27 6.84
N LYS A 286 -24.46 -17.16 5.63
CA LYS A 286 -24.69 -18.31 4.76
C LYS A 286 -23.41 -19.13 4.54
N THR A 287 -22.32 -18.45 4.14
CA THR A 287 -21.03 -19.13 3.93
C THR A 287 -20.50 -19.78 5.21
N THR A 288 -20.69 -19.13 6.35
CA THR A 288 -20.27 -19.66 7.66
C THR A 288 -21.07 -20.89 8.02
N ASP A 289 -22.39 -20.85 7.86
CA ASP A 289 -23.28 -21.97 8.18
C ASP A 289 -23.07 -23.15 7.23
N GLU A 290 -22.86 -22.90 5.92
CA GLU A 290 -22.48 -23.93 4.94
C GLU A 290 -21.15 -24.62 5.33
N TYR A 291 -20.18 -23.84 5.81
CA TYR A 291 -18.92 -24.40 6.32
C TYR A 291 -19.14 -25.26 7.58
N LEU A 292 -19.87 -24.75 8.56
CA LEU A 292 -20.13 -25.46 9.80
C LEU A 292 -20.94 -26.75 9.57
N ALA A 293 -21.84 -26.77 8.56
CA ALA A 293 -22.56 -27.97 8.16
C ALA A 293 -21.64 -29.09 7.62
N GLN A 294 -20.48 -28.73 7.09
CA GLN A 294 -19.52 -29.64 6.47
C GLN A 294 -18.33 -30.02 7.37
N VAL A 295 -18.23 -29.41 8.56
CA VAL A 295 -17.15 -29.71 9.50
C VAL A 295 -17.24 -31.16 9.97
N VAL A 296 -16.15 -31.92 9.74
CA VAL A 296 -16.05 -33.30 10.21
C VAL A 296 -15.91 -33.30 11.73
N PRO A 297 -16.86 -33.92 12.47
CA PRO A 297 -16.81 -33.93 13.93
C PRO A 297 -15.65 -34.77 14.43
N THR A 298 -15.05 -34.36 15.53
CA THR A 298 -13.96 -35.08 16.19
C THR A 298 -14.49 -36.34 16.88
N ARG A 299 -13.66 -37.37 16.96
CA ARG A 299 -14.00 -38.58 17.74
C ARG A 299 -14.07 -38.27 19.22
N LYS A 300 -15.01 -38.86 19.91
CA LYS A 300 -15.06 -38.87 21.35
C LYS A 300 -13.84 -39.61 21.92
N ASN A 301 -13.34 -39.15 23.04
CA ASN A 301 -12.21 -39.72 23.74
C ASN A 301 -12.52 -39.80 25.26
N ASN A 302 -11.56 -40.27 26.05
CA ASN A 302 -11.75 -40.45 27.50
C ASN A 302 -12.00 -39.12 28.26
N TYR A 303 -11.77 -37.96 27.63
CA TYR A 303 -12.02 -36.64 28.23
C TYR A 303 -13.35 -36.03 27.78
N THR A 304 -14.03 -36.66 26.81
CA THR A 304 -15.32 -36.16 26.32
C THR A 304 -16.38 -36.24 27.39
N GLY A 305 -16.96 -35.12 27.77
CA GLY A 305 -17.95 -35.01 28.84
C GLY A 305 -17.36 -34.85 30.25
N LEU A 306 -16.03 -34.85 30.42
CA LEU A 306 -15.40 -34.70 31.72
C LEU A 306 -15.81 -33.41 32.44
N LEU A 307 -16.07 -32.35 31.69
CA LEU A 307 -16.51 -31.05 32.20
C LEU A 307 -18.02 -30.82 32.01
N GLN A 308 -18.79 -31.89 31.84
CA GLN A 308 -20.23 -31.77 31.81
C GLN A 308 -20.71 -31.17 33.14
N ASP A 309 -21.67 -30.25 33.10
CA ASP A 309 -22.23 -29.52 34.23
C ASP A 309 -21.28 -28.49 34.88
N TYR A 310 -20.08 -28.26 34.29
CA TYR A 310 -19.21 -27.16 34.68
C TYR A 310 -19.42 -25.93 33.80
N ASN A 311 -19.18 -24.75 34.37
CA ASN A 311 -19.20 -23.50 33.61
C ASN A 311 -17.86 -23.30 32.90
N LEU A 312 -17.88 -22.92 31.62
CA LEU A 312 -16.71 -22.52 30.87
C LEU A 312 -16.59 -20.99 30.87
N ILE A 313 -15.49 -20.50 31.43
CA ILE A 313 -15.14 -19.07 31.36
C ILE A 313 -13.96 -18.95 30.39
N THR A 314 -14.20 -18.29 29.26
CA THR A 314 -13.15 -18.00 28.30
C THR A 314 -12.72 -16.55 28.46
N ILE A 315 -11.42 -16.34 28.72
CA ILE A 315 -10.82 -15.00 28.82
C ILE A 315 -9.93 -14.82 27.60
N CYS A 316 -10.31 -13.89 26.72
CA CYS A 316 -9.45 -13.43 25.64
C CYS A 316 -8.58 -12.28 26.19
N ALA A 317 -7.36 -12.61 26.63
CA ALA A 317 -6.40 -11.62 27.12
C ALA A 317 -5.67 -11.00 25.92
N GLU A 318 -6.28 -10.02 25.30
CA GLU A 318 -5.71 -9.32 24.16
C GLU A 318 -4.43 -8.59 24.57
N SER A 319 -3.38 -8.72 23.77
CA SER A 319 -2.04 -8.16 24.04
C SER A 319 -1.35 -8.73 25.30
N PHE A 320 -1.86 -9.80 25.86
CA PHE A 320 -1.24 -10.46 27.01
C PHE A 320 0.05 -11.17 26.59
N CYS A 321 1.18 -10.72 27.13
CA CYS A 321 2.48 -11.31 26.86
C CYS A 321 2.82 -12.40 27.89
N PRO A 322 3.36 -13.58 27.51
CA PRO A 322 3.79 -14.63 28.43
C PRO A 322 4.76 -14.15 29.53
N TRP A 323 5.47 -13.05 29.30
CA TRP A 323 6.37 -12.44 30.28
C TRP A 323 5.66 -11.95 31.53
N PHE A 324 4.36 -11.65 31.47
CA PHE A 324 3.55 -11.26 32.65
C PHE A 324 3.23 -12.41 33.59
N ILE A 325 3.46 -13.66 33.16
CA ILE A 325 3.28 -14.86 33.98
C ILE A 325 4.60 -15.55 34.31
N SER A 326 5.73 -14.91 34.02
CA SER A 326 7.05 -15.44 34.39
C SER A 326 7.33 -15.21 35.89
N GLU A 327 7.61 -16.26 36.60
CA GLU A 327 7.97 -16.18 38.03
C GLU A 327 9.23 -15.34 38.29
N GLU A 328 10.12 -15.23 37.27
CA GLU A 328 11.35 -14.42 37.36
C GLU A 328 11.08 -12.93 37.19
N LEU A 329 10.03 -12.55 36.44
CA LEU A 329 9.80 -11.16 36.06
C LEU A 329 8.60 -10.52 36.78
N THR A 330 7.69 -11.34 37.29
CA THR A 330 6.50 -10.92 38.06
C THR A 330 6.45 -11.70 39.36
N PRO A 331 7.15 -11.21 40.40
CA PRO A 331 7.17 -11.87 41.71
C PRO A 331 5.80 -11.84 42.40
#